data_c78bd4a645bd0957cdac5df82864fcac
#
_entry.id   c78bd4a645bd0957cdac5df82864fcac
#
_cell.length_a   1.000
_cell.length_b   1.000
_cell.length_c   1.000
_cell.angle_alpha   90.00
_cell.angle_beta   90.00
_cell.angle_gamma   90.00
#
_symmetry.space_group_name_H-M   'P 1'
#
loop_
_entity.id
_entity.type
_entity.pdbx_description
1 polymer ?
#
loop_
_entity_poly.entity_id
_entity_poly.type
_entity_poly.pdbx_seq_one_letter_code
_entity_poly.pdbx_strand_id
1 'polypeptide(L)'
;MPRYPEGVLRSARNAALAALVCAVGFAVTGLLSIVFPIAQVRDSATLQGFTALDRPHLSPLLDQIAHLADPVPYLLLTVAFVAVALIRRRPRVALAVPVITIGAEVTTQGLKQLLAQPRLADWLGDAQITAASWPSGHATAAMAVALCAVLVSPARWRPVVAALGGLFAIAVAYAILALHWHFPSDIVGGYLSALTWTLAAVAVVQWSLERYPAVERDDPEPGRTARRAPLAVAGAVLAGALVAASIAPARVADYAVAHPTFVVGAGAIALLAAVIALGFARGLSLSGSRPAPTAVRRVRLPLG
;
A
#
# COMPACT_ATOMS: atom_id res chain seq x y z
N MET A 1 29.19 13.51 -13.89
CA MET A 1 28.48 12.50 -13.10
C MET A 1 26.99 12.76 -13.27
N PRO A 2 26.17 11.85 -13.78
CA PRO A 2 24.75 12.08 -13.89
C PRO A 2 24.16 12.14 -12.47
N ARG A 3 23.52 13.27 -12.14
CA ARG A 3 22.72 13.40 -10.92
C ARG A 3 21.50 12.50 -11.10
N TYR A 4 21.44 11.38 -10.37
CA TYR A 4 20.21 10.61 -10.27
C TYR A 4 19.14 11.49 -9.62
N PRO A 5 17.89 11.41 -10.10
CA PRO A 5 16.81 12.18 -9.49
C PRO A 5 16.70 11.83 -8.01
N GLU A 6 16.85 12.84 -7.18
CA GLU A 6 16.74 12.71 -5.73
C GLU A 6 15.34 12.18 -5.38
N GLY A 7 15.24 11.17 -4.53
CA GLY A 7 13.96 10.59 -4.13
C GLY A 7 13.02 11.67 -3.57
N VAL A 8 11.80 11.73 -4.06
CA VAL A 8 10.81 12.78 -3.73
C VAL A 8 10.55 12.87 -2.22
N LEU A 9 10.62 11.75 -1.49
CA LEU A 9 10.40 11.67 -0.05
C LEU A 9 11.66 11.92 0.80
N ARG A 10 12.64 12.61 0.26
CA ARG A 10 13.93 12.89 0.93
C ARG A 10 13.85 13.99 1.98
N SER A 11 12.85 14.86 1.91
CA SER A 11 12.62 15.91 2.88
C SER A 11 11.33 15.71 3.65
N ALA A 12 11.33 16.17 4.90
CA ALA A 12 10.15 16.15 5.77
C ALA A 12 8.97 16.87 5.09
N ARG A 13 9.23 18.01 4.46
CA ARG A 13 8.22 18.81 3.76
C ARG A 13 7.55 18.04 2.63
N ASN A 14 8.32 17.38 1.76
CA ASN A 14 7.77 16.65 0.62
C ASN A 14 6.94 15.42 1.10
N ALA A 15 7.41 14.72 2.13
CA ALA A 15 6.68 13.61 2.72
C ALA A 15 5.37 14.09 3.36
N ALA A 16 5.39 15.22 4.07
CA ALA A 16 4.19 15.82 4.67
C ALA A 16 3.18 16.29 3.60
N LEU A 17 3.64 16.92 2.51
CA LEU A 17 2.76 17.31 1.40
C LEU A 17 2.15 16.08 0.73
N ALA A 18 2.92 15.02 0.52
CA ALA A 18 2.40 13.78 -0.03
C ALA A 18 1.37 13.13 0.92
N ALA A 19 1.60 13.16 2.23
CA ALA A 19 0.63 12.68 3.23
C ALA A 19 -0.66 13.49 3.16
N LEU A 20 -0.59 14.82 3.05
CA LEU A 20 -1.76 15.69 2.92
C LEU A 20 -2.56 15.38 1.64
N VAL A 21 -1.89 15.22 0.50
CA VAL A 21 -2.54 14.85 -0.77
C VAL A 21 -3.27 13.51 -0.63
N CYS A 22 -2.64 12.52 0.02
CA CYS A 22 -3.28 11.22 0.27
C CYS A 22 -4.46 11.33 1.23
N ALA A 23 -4.35 12.15 2.29
CA ALA A 23 -5.45 12.40 3.23
C ALA A 23 -6.65 13.07 2.54
N VAL A 24 -6.40 14.03 1.64
CA VAL A 24 -7.45 14.64 0.82
C VAL A 24 -8.09 13.60 -0.11
N GLY A 25 -7.27 12.78 -0.79
CA GLY A 25 -7.77 11.68 -1.62
C GLY A 25 -8.61 10.67 -0.83
N PHE A 26 -8.20 10.34 0.38
CA PHE A 26 -8.95 9.51 1.31
C PHE A 26 -10.31 10.11 1.66
N ALA A 27 -10.34 11.39 2.06
CA ALA A 27 -11.59 12.10 2.38
C ALA A 27 -12.53 12.20 1.16
N VAL A 28 -11.98 12.51 -0.02
CA VAL A 28 -12.74 12.57 -1.28
C VAL A 28 -13.34 11.20 -1.62
N THR A 29 -12.55 10.12 -1.48
CA THR A 29 -13.05 8.75 -1.74
C THR A 29 -14.21 8.42 -0.80
N GLY A 30 -14.09 8.73 0.49
CA GLY A 30 -15.17 8.55 1.47
C GLY A 30 -16.41 9.34 1.12
N LEU A 31 -16.26 10.63 0.79
CA LEU A 31 -17.36 11.48 0.37
C LEU A 31 -18.09 10.92 -0.86
N LEU A 32 -17.32 10.51 -1.88
CA LEU A 32 -17.90 9.94 -3.11
C LEU A 32 -18.65 8.64 -2.84
N SER A 33 -18.08 7.75 -2.04
CA SER A 33 -18.69 6.43 -1.75
C SER A 33 -19.94 6.52 -0.87
N ILE A 34 -20.03 7.54 -0.01
CA ILE A 34 -21.12 7.67 0.96
C ILE A 34 -22.26 8.56 0.41
N VAL A 35 -21.92 9.65 -0.29
CA VAL A 35 -22.89 10.70 -0.64
C VAL A 35 -23.40 10.59 -2.07
N PHE A 36 -22.60 10.05 -3.01
CA PHE A 36 -22.93 10.11 -4.43
C PHE A 36 -23.52 8.79 -4.96
N PRO A 37 -24.84 8.76 -5.30
CA PRO A 37 -25.50 7.53 -5.76
C PRO A 37 -24.84 6.89 -6.99
N ILE A 38 -24.34 7.68 -7.92
CA ILE A 38 -23.67 7.15 -9.11
C ILE A 38 -22.38 6.40 -8.77
N ALA A 39 -21.66 6.84 -7.75
CA ALA A 39 -20.47 6.13 -7.26
C ALA A 39 -20.87 4.80 -6.59
N GLN A 40 -21.93 4.80 -5.82
CA GLN A 40 -22.47 3.59 -5.17
C GLN A 40 -22.96 2.57 -6.19
N VAL A 41 -23.64 2.98 -7.25
CA VAL A 41 -24.07 2.09 -8.34
C VAL A 41 -22.88 1.45 -9.04
N ARG A 42 -21.83 2.23 -9.34
CA ARG A 42 -20.61 1.70 -9.97
C ARG A 42 -19.84 0.76 -9.03
N ASP A 43 -19.82 1.09 -7.75
CA ASP A 43 -19.20 0.29 -6.70
C ASP A 43 -19.91 -1.08 -6.59
N SER A 44 -21.24 -1.08 -6.54
CA SER A 44 -22.09 -2.27 -6.55
C SER A 44 -21.90 -3.12 -7.82
N ALA A 45 -21.93 -2.49 -9.00
CA ALA A 45 -21.74 -3.19 -10.27
C ALA A 45 -20.35 -3.80 -10.41
N THR A 46 -19.33 -3.16 -9.84
CA THR A 46 -17.96 -3.71 -9.80
C THR A 46 -17.89 -4.91 -8.85
N LEU A 47 -18.48 -4.79 -7.67
CA LEU A 47 -18.55 -5.85 -6.68
C LEU A 47 -19.25 -7.09 -7.25
N GLN A 48 -20.35 -6.93 -7.99
CA GLN A 48 -21.08 -8.03 -8.61
C GLN A 48 -20.17 -8.94 -9.45
N GLY A 49 -19.20 -8.37 -10.16
CA GLY A 49 -18.23 -9.17 -10.90
C GLY A 49 -17.24 -9.92 -10.01
N PHE A 50 -16.89 -9.41 -8.82
CA PHE A 50 -16.08 -10.15 -7.87
C PHE A 50 -16.83 -11.32 -7.25
N THR A 51 -18.09 -11.13 -6.88
CA THR A 51 -18.89 -12.12 -6.18
C THR A 51 -19.18 -13.35 -7.03
N ALA A 52 -19.28 -13.20 -8.35
CA ALA A 52 -19.42 -14.33 -9.25
C ALA A 52 -18.17 -15.26 -9.28
N LEU A 53 -17.05 -14.85 -8.68
CA LEU A 53 -15.84 -15.66 -8.49
C LEU A 53 -15.89 -16.47 -7.19
N ASP A 54 -16.81 -16.16 -6.27
CA ASP A 54 -17.01 -16.94 -5.05
C ASP A 54 -17.65 -18.29 -5.41
N ARG A 55 -16.87 -19.34 -5.29
CA ARG A 55 -17.28 -20.71 -5.62
C ARG A 55 -16.84 -21.67 -4.51
N PRO A 56 -17.60 -22.74 -4.23
CA PRO A 56 -17.33 -23.63 -3.11
C PRO A 56 -15.91 -24.18 -3.01
N HIS A 57 -15.22 -24.32 -4.13
CA HIS A 57 -13.82 -24.80 -4.16
C HIS A 57 -12.77 -23.67 -4.04
N LEU A 58 -13.16 -22.40 -4.24
CA LEU A 58 -12.28 -21.23 -4.10
C LEU A 58 -12.48 -20.51 -2.78
N SER A 59 -13.69 -20.50 -2.24
CA SER A 59 -14.05 -19.80 -1.00
C SER A 59 -13.10 -20.09 0.17
N PRO A 60 -12.67 -21.35 0.43
CA PRO A 60 -11.72 -21.61 1.52
C PRO A 60 -10.35 -20.97 1.32
N LEU A 61 -9.88 -20.88 0.07
CA LEU A 61 -8.62 -20.20 -0.25
C LEU A 61 -8.75 -18.70 -0.09
N LEU A 62 -9.85 -18.11 -0.58
CA LEU A 62 -10.12 -16.68 -0.45
C LEU A 62 -10.22 -16.28 1.03
N ASP A 63 -10.91 -17.10 1.83
CA ASP A 63 -11.05 -16.92 3.26
C ASP A 63 -9.67 -16.93 3.96
N GLN A 64 -8.82 -17.91 3.69
CA GLN A 64 -7.45 -17.95 4.21
C GLN A 64 -6.64 -16.73 3.83
N ILE A 65 -6.73 -16.24 2.58
CA ILE A 65 -6.02 -15.05 2.12
C ILE A 65 -6.53 -13.82 2.87
N ALA A 66 -7.84 -13.67 3.04
CA ALA A 66 -8.43 -12.56 3.77
C ALA A 66 -7.93 -12.52 5.23
N HIS A 67 -7.92 -13.67 5.91
CA HIS A 67 -7.48 -13.82 7.30
C HIS A 67 -5.99 -13.54 7.53
N LEU A 68 -5.15 -13.47 6.49
CA LEU A 68 -3.76 -13.00 6.62
C LEU A 68 -3.66 -11.52 7.04
N ALA A 69 -4.72 -10.76 6.88
CA ALA A 69 -4.80 -9.35 7.30
C ALA A 69 -5.61 -9.15 8.61
N ASP A 70 -5.94 -10.22 9.31
CA ASP A 70 -6.61 -10.19 10.61
C ASP A 70 -5.75 -9.55 11.71
N PRO A 71 -6.34 -9.12 12.83
CA PRO A 71 -5.63 -8.47 13.92
C PRO A 71 -4.41 -9.23 14.44
N VAL A 72 -4.49 -10.57 14.55
CA VAL A 72 -3.38 -11.38 15.09
C VAL A 72 -2.19 -11.44 14.12
N PRO A 73 -2.31 -11.86 12.85
CA PRO A 73 -1.22 -11.78 11.88
C PRO A 73 -0.68 -10.36 11.72
N TYR A 74 -1.55 -9.36 11.71
CA TYR A 74 -1.18 -7.95 11.60
C TYR A 74 -0.29 -7.50 12.76
N LEU A 75 -0.66 -7.85 14.00
CA LEU A 75 0.13 -7.55 15.19
C LEU A 75 1.49 -8.27 15.16
N LEU A 76 1.51 -9.55 14.81
CA LEU A 76 2.74 -10.33 14.72
C LEU A 76 3.71 -9.72 13.67
N LEU A 77 3.22 -9.33 12.51
CA LEU A 77 4.03 -8.66 11.49
C LEU A 77 4.51 -7.28 11.95
N THR A 78 3.66 -6.51 12.66
CA THR A 78 4.06 -5.24 13.26
C THR A 78 5.25 -5.43 14.22
N VAL A 79 5.15 -6.38 15.14
CA VAL A 79 6.24 -6.71 16.09
C VAL A 79 7.50 -7.17 15.34
N ALA A 80 7.36 -8.02 14.34
CA ALA A 80 8.48 -8.48 13.52
C ALA A 80 9.19 -7.31 12.80
N PHE A 81 8.45 -6.37 12.23
CA PHE A 81 9.03 -5.19 11.58
C PHE A 81 9.73 -4.26 12.57
N VAL A 82 9.17 -4.07 13.76
CA VAL A 82 9.86 -3.34 14.85
C VAL A 82 11.18 -4.03 15.20
N ALA A 83 11.16 -5.34 15.40
CA ALA A 83 12.37 -6.12 15.70
C ALA A 83 13.42 -5.99 14.58
N VAL A 84 13.01 -6.12 13.31
CA VAL A 84 13.91 -5.93 12.15
C VAL A 84 14.52 -4.53 12.16
N ALA A 85 13.73 -3.49 12.40
CA ALA A 85 14.22 -2.11 12.46
C ALA A 85 15.23 -1.90 13.60
N LEU A 86 15.00 -2.50 14.78
CA LEU A 86 15.91 -2.44 15.93
C LEU A 86 17.23 -3.22 15.68
N ILE A 87 17.15 -4.44 15.13
CA ILE A 87 18.32 -5.24 14.74
C ILE A 87 19.18 -4.46 13.72
N ARG A 88 18.53 -3.72 12.83
CA ARG A 88 19.19 -2.85 11.85
C ARG A 88 19.65 -1.51 12.43
N ARG A 89 19.50 -1.30 13.74
CA ARG A 89 19.88 -0.08 14.46
C ARG A 89 19.19 1.18 13.90
N ARG A 90 17.91 1.05 13.52
CA ARG A 90 17.07 2.15 13.02
C ARG A 90 15.93 2.46 14.00
N PRO A 91 16.20 3.01 15.19
CA PRO A 91 15.19 3.20 16.26
C PRO A 91 14.04 4.12 15.82
N ARG A 92 14.31 5.15 14.98
CA ARG A 92 13.27 6.04 14.45
C ARG A 92 12.29 5.30 13.55
N VAL A 93 12.80 4.38 12.73
CA VAL A 93 11.96 3.50 11.89
C VAL A 93 11.19 2.50 12.77
N ALA A 94 11.83 1.96 13.81
CA ALA A 94 11.16 1.07 14.76
C ALA A 94 9.98 1.75 15.47
N LEU A 95 10.07 3.04 15.79
CA LEU A 95 8.96 3.83 16.32
C LEU A 95 7.92 4.19 15.27
N ALA A 96 8.33 4.41 14.02
CA ALA A 96 7.41 4.73 12.92
C ALA A 96 6.45 3.58 12.60
N VAL A 97 6.92 2.32 12.69
CA VAL A 97 6.11 1.14 12.38
C VAL A 97 4.81 1.08 13.22
N PRO A 98 4.83 1.09 14.56
CA PRO A 98 3.59 1.06 15.34
C PRO A 98 2.73 2.32 15.15
N VAL A 99 3.33 3.48 14.91
CA VAL A 99 2.57 4.70 14.58
C VAL A 99 1.77 4.51 13.29
N ILE A 100 2.37 3.90 12.26
CA ILE A 100 1.69 3.59 11.00
C ILE A 100 0.57 2.58 11.23
N THR A 101 0.89 1.45 11.83
CA THR A 101 -0.04 0.32 11.94
C THR A 101 -1.20 0.62 12.88
N ILE A 102 -0.93 1.18 14.05
CA ILE A 102 -1.97 1.54 15.03
C ILE A 102 -2.76 2.76 14.54
N GLY A 103 -2.08 3.80 14.03
CA GLY A 103 -2.73 5.00 13.54
C GLY A 103 -3.69 4.73 12.40
N ALA A 104 -3.27 3.92 11.41
CA ALA A 104 -4.13 3.54 10.30
C ALA A 104 -5.34 2.74 10.75
N GLU A 105 -5.15 1.78 11.68
CA GLU A 105 -6.24 0.94 12.18
C GLU A 105 -7.22 1.73 13.05
N VAL A 106 -6.74 2.55 13.98
CA VAL A 106 -7.59 3.41 14.83
C VAL A 106 -8.42 4.37 13.98
N THR A 107 -7.81 4.98 12.95
CA THR A 107 -8.52 5.85 12.01
C THR A 107 -9.62 5.08 11.28
N THR A 108 -9.28 3.89 10.77
CA THR A 108 -10.21 3.04 10.03
C THR A 108 -11.38 2.59 10.89
N GLN A 109 -11.12 2.06 12.08
CA GLN A 109 -12.18 1.58 12.98
C GLN A 109 -13.03 2.73 13.52
N GLY A 110 -12.42 3.87 13.85
CA GLY A 110 -13.16 5.06 14.29
C GLY A 110 -14.09 5.61 13.20
N LEU A 111 -13.60 5.71 11.96
CA LEU A 111 -14.42 6.19 10.85
C LEU A 111 -15.56 5.22 10.47
N LYS A 112 -15.35 3.92 10.57
CA LYS A 112 -16.42 2.94 10.37
C LYS A 112 -17.65 3.21 11.24
N GLN A 113 -17.43 3.55 12.50
CA GLN A 113 -18.52 3.85 13.42
C GLN A 113 -19.16 5.21 13.15
N LEU A 114 -18.35 6.20 12.83
CA LEU A 114 -18.84 7.57 12.58
C LEU A 114 -19.56 7.73 11.26
N LEU A 115 -19.14 6.98 10.23
CA LEU A 115 -19.64 7.08 8.86
C LEU A 115 -20.52 5.89 8.45
N ALA A 116 -21.01 5.12 9.43
CA ALA A 116 -21.83 3.96 9.17
C ALA A 116 -23.13 4.35 8.44
N GLN A 117 -23.23 3.98 7.15
CA GLN A 117 -24.42 4.19 6.34
C GLN A 117 -24.69 2.95 5.48
N PRO A 118 -25.94 2.44 5.45
CA PRO A 118 -26.30 1.34 4.57
C PRO A 118 -26.10 1.71 3.11
N ARG A 119 -25.36 0.88 2.39
CA ARG A 119 -25.22 0.92 0.94
C ARG A 119 -25.82 -0.36 0.39
N LEU A 120 -27.11 -0.29 0.05
CA LEU A 120 -27.86 -1.45 -0.38
C LEU A 120 -27.54 -1.80 -1.83
N ALA A 121 -27.42 -3.09 -2.10
CA ALA A 121 -27.31 -3.64 -3.44
C ALA A 121 -28.37 -4.73 -3.57
N ASP A 122 -29.42 -4.48 -4.35
CA ASP A 122 -30.61 -5.34 -4.46
C ASP A 122 -30.28 -6.79 -4.80
N TRP A 123 -29.24 -7.01 -5.61
CA TRP A 123 -28.77 -8.32 -6.02
C TRP A 123 -28.09 -9.15 -4.91
N LEU A 124 -27.73 -8.53 -3.77
CA LEU A 124 -27.19 -9.24 -2.59
C LEU A 124 -28.29 -9.91 -1.74
N GLY A 125 -29.55 -9.57 -1.91
CA GLY A 125 -30.63 -10.09 -1.10
C GLY A 125 -30.39 -9.86 0.40
N ASP A 126 -30.42 -10.93 1.20
CA ASP A 126 -30.19 -10.87 2.65
C ASP A 126 -28.70 -10.74 3.04
N ALA A 127 -27.79 -10.98 2.11
CA ALA A 127 -26.33 -10.95 2.36
C ALA A 127 -25.73 -9.53 2.19
N GLN A 128 -26.46 -8.50 2.67
CA GLN A 128 -26.00 -7.12 2.56
C GLN A 128 -24.69 -6.86 3.33
N ILE A 129 -23.82 -6.04 2.73
CA ILE A 129 -22.60 -5.57 3.39
C ILE A 129 -23.00 -4.66 4.56
N THR A 130 -22.30 -4.78 5.68
CA THR A 130 -22.59 -3.99 6.88
C THR A 130 -22.50 -2.50 6.62
N ALA A 131 -23.33 -1.70 7.28
CA ALA A 131 -23.32 -0.23 7.16
C ALA A 131 -21.95 0.37 7.52
N ALA A 132 -21.23 -0.22 8.46
CA ALA A 132 -19.90 0.19 8.89
C ALA A 132 -18.79 -0.45 8.03
N SER A 133 -18.91 -0.42 6.69
CA SER A 133 -17.93 -1.05 5.80
C SER A 133 -16.77 -0.14 5.42
N TRP A 134 -17.01 1.17 5.25
CA TRP A 134 -15.98 2.12 4.81
C TRP A 134 -15.20 2.73 5.98
N PRO A 135 -13.87 2.83 5.87
CA PRO A 135 -12.95 2.16 4.94
C PRO A 135 -12.65 0.71 5.37
N SER A 136 -12.09 -0.12 4.46
CA SER A 136 -11.78 -1.52 4.76
C SER A 136 -10.59 -1.67 5.72
N GLY A 137 -10.80 -2.35 6.87
CA GLY A 137 -9.72 -2.69 7.81
C GLY A 137 -8.69 -3.66 7.22
N HIS A 138 -9.13 -4.73 6.55
CA HIS A 138 -8.24 -5.70 5.92
C HIS A 138 -7.38 -5.06 4.82
N ALA A 139 -7.97 -4.21 3.98
CA ALA A 139 -7.21 -3.49 2.96
C ALA A 139 -6.20 -2.50 3.59
N THR A 140 -6.60 -1.81 4.67
CA THR A 140 -5.70 -0.94 5.46
C THR A 140 -4.54 -1.74 6.02
N ALA A 141 -4.82 -2.86 6.68
CA ALA A 141 -3.80 -3.73 7.29
C ALA A 141 -2.84 -4.29 6.23
N ALA A 142 -3.36 -4.84 5.12
CA ALA A 142 -2.54 -5.41 4.06
C ALA A 142 -1.60 -4.37 3.43
N MET A 143 -2.11 -3.17 3.15
CA MET A 143 -1.29 -2.10 2.58
C MET A 143 -0.29 -1.54 3.60
N ALA A 144 -0.67 -1.37 4.87
CA ALA A 144 0.24 -0.93 5.94
C ALA A 144 1.39 -1.93 6.13
N VAL A 145 1.11 -3.23 6.12
CA VAL A 145 2.11 -4.31 6.13
C VAL A 145 3.07 -4.18 4.95
N ALA A 146 2.54 -4.00 3.73
CA ALA A 146 3.35 -3.84 2.53
C ALA A 146 4.30 -2.63 2.63
N LEU A 147 3.79 -1.49 3.09
CA LEU A 147 4.57 -0.25 3.22
C LEU A 147 5.59 -0.32 4.38
N CYS A 148 5.22 -0.90 5.51
CA CYS A 148 6.16 -1.14 6.63
C CYS A 148 7.27 -2.10 6.23
N ALA A 149 6.97 -3.18 5.48
CA ALA A 149 7.98 -4.09 4.95
C ALA A 149 8.99 -3.35 4.06
N VAL A 150 8.54 -2.45 3.17
CA VAL A 150 9.43 -1.60 2.37
C VAL A 150 10.27 -0.66 3.25
N LEU A 151 9.64 -0.04 4.26
CA LEU A 151 10.28 0.94 5.15
C LEU A 151 11.45 0.32 5.94
N VAL A 152 11.26 -0.90 6.47
CA VAL A 152 12.29 -1.60 7.26
C VAL A 152 13.34 -2.27 6.40
N SER A 153 13.08 -2.47 5.10
CA SER A 153 13.97 -3.18 4.17
C SER A 153 15.20 -2.36 3.78
N PRO A 154 16.35 -3.02 3.51
CA PRO A 154 17.49 -2.39 2.85
C PRO A 154 17.10 -1.83 1.48
N ALA A 155 17.70 -0.71 1.07
CA ALA A 155 17.39 -0.04 -0.20
C ALA A 155 17.44 -1.03 -1.40
N ARG A 156 18.43 -1.93 -1.42
CA ARG A 156 18.60 -2.95 -2.48
C ARG A 156 17.41 -3.89 -2.65
N TRP A 157 16.66 -4.18 -1.58
CA TRP A 157 15.53 -5.12 -1.59
C TRP A 157 14.16 -4.44 -1.71
N ARG A 158 14.08 -3.12 -1.51
CA ARG A 158 12.81 -2.37 -1.55
C ARG A 158 11.96 -2.63 -2.80
N PRO A 159 12.53 -2.68 -4.04
CA PRO A 159 11.71 -2.95 -5.22
C PRO A 159 11.06 -4.35 -5.20
N VAL A 160 11.78 -5.36 -4.71
CA VAL A 160 11.26 -6.73 -4.58
C VAL A 160 10.17 -6.76 -3.51
N VAL A 161 10.46 -6.23 -2.34
CA VAL A 161 9.52 -6.20 -1.20
C VAL A 161 8.27 -5.40 -1.55
N ALA A 162 8.40 -4.30 -2.29
CA ALA A 162 7.26 -3.52 -2.78
C ALA A 162 6.39 -4.31 -3.77
N ALA A 163 7.01 -5.06 -4.68
CA ALA A 163 6.28 -5.90 -5.62
C ALA A 163 5.49 -7.01 -4.90
N LEU A 164 6.15 -7.71 -3.97
CA LEU A 164 5.50 -8.77 -3.18
C LEU A 164 4.44 -8.20 -2.24
N GLY A 165 4.72 -7.08 -1.57
CA GLY A 165 3.76 -6.40 -0.70
C GLY A 165 2.55 -5.86 -1.46
N GLY A 166 2.77 -5.28 -2.65
CA GLY A 166 1.68 -4.86 -3.52
C GLY A 166 0.80 -6.03 -3.99
N LEU A 167 1.43 -7.16 -4.36
CA LEU A 167 0.71 -8.38 -4.73
C LEU A 167 -0.09 -8.94 -3.55
N PHE A 168 0.47 -8.93 -2.34
CA PHE A 168 -0.23 -9.32 -1.12
C PHE A 168 -1.46 -8.43 -0.87
N ALA A 169 -1.30 -7.10 -0.98
CA ALA A 169 -2.42 -6.18 -0.81
C ALA A 169 -3.52 -6.41 -1.86
N ILE A 170 -3.16 -6.68 -3.13
CA ILE A 170 -4.12 -7.04 -4.19
C ILE A 170 -4.84 -8.35 -3.86
N ALA A 171 -4.11 -9.37 -3.43
CA ALA A 171 -4.69 -10.68 -3.11
C ALA A 171 -5.72 -10.57 -1.97
N VAL A 172 -5.38 -9.86 -0.88
CA VAL A 172 -6.33 -9.60 0.23
C VAL A 172 -7.54 -8.80 -0.26
N ALA A 173 -7.33 -7.74 -1.04
CA ALA A 173 -8.43 -6.94 -1.57
C ALA A 173 -9.40 -7.76 -2.43
N TYR A 174 -8.88 -8.58 -3.34
CA TYR A 174 -9.71 -9.41 -4.20
C TYR A 174 -10.44 -10.51 -3.42
N ALA A 175 -9.78 -11.08 -2.41
CA ALA A 175 -10.40 -12.08 -1.53
C ALA A 175 -11.62 -11.49 -0.79
N ILE A 176 -11.45 -10.34 -0.11
CA ILE A 176 -12.55 -9.72 0.65
C ILE A 176 -13.66 -9.13 -0.22
N LEU A 177 -13.37 -8.78 -1.49
CA LEU A 177 -14.39 -8.41 -2.47
C LEU A 177 -15.16 -9.62 -2.96
N ALA A 178 -14.49 -10.72 -3.30
CA ALA A 178 -15.14 -11.96 -3.72
C ALA A 178 -16.02 -12.53 -2.60
N LEU A 179 -15.58 -12.45 -1.34
CA LEU A 179 -16.32 -12.89 -0.16
C LEU A 179 -17.45 -11.93 0.28
N HIS A 180 -17.75 -10.88 -0.47
CA HIS A 180 -18.83 -9.89 -0.17
C HIS A 180 -18.63 -9.10 1.13
N TRP A 181 -17.38 -8.94 1.62
CA TRP A 181 -17.16 -8.25 2.88
C TRP A 181 -17.11 -6.73 2.73
N HIS A 182 -16.73 -6.24 1.56
CA HIS A 182 -16.48 -4.82 1.28
C HIS A 182 -16.84 -4.42 -0.14
N PHE A 183 -17.10 -3.12 -0.33
CA PHE A 183 -17.18 -2.52 -1.65
C PHE A 183 -15.77 -2.11 -2.18
N PRO A 184 -15.58 -1.99 -3.52
CA PRO A 184 -14.33 -1.50 -4.12
C PRO A 184 -13.82 -0.19 -3.55
N SER A 185 -14.68 0.78 -3.29
CA SER A 185 -14.30 2.06 -2.68
C SER A 185 -13.76 1.92 -1.26
N ASP A 186 -14.18 0.89 -0.50
CA ASP A 186 -13.66 0.62 0.84
C ASP A 186 -12.19 0.20 0.78
N ILE A 187 -11.82 -0.52 -0.29
CA ILE A 187 -10.43 -0.92 -0.56
C ILE A 187 -9.56 0.30 -0.84
N VAL A 188 -10.04 1.19 -1.72
CA VAL A 188 -9.33 2.44 -2.05
C VAL A 188 -9.14 3.29 -0.79
N GLY A 189 -10.18 3.43 0.02
CA GLY A 189 -10.13 4.09 1.31
C GLY A 189 -9.07 3.47 2.23
N GLY A 190 -9.07 2.14 2.39
CA GLY A 190 -8.09 1.42 3.20
C GLY A 190 -6.65 1.66 2.77
N TYR A 191 -6.37 1.59 1.45
CA TYR A 191 -5.05 1.85 0.89
C TYR A 191 -4.57 3.28 1.14
N LEU A 192 -5.45 4.26 0.94
CA LEU A 192 -5.13 5.68 1.16
C LEU A 192 -4.94 5.99 2.64
N SER A 193 -5.70 5.37 3.55
CA SER A 193 -5.49 5.46 5.00
C SER A 193 -4.08 4.99 5.38
N ALA A 194 -3.69 3.79 4.97
CA ALA A 194 -2.37 3.22 5.22
C ALA A 194 -1.24 4.08 4.65
N LEU A 195 -1.39 4.58 3.41
CA LEU A 195 -0.40 5.43 2.77
C LEU A 195 -0.28 6.79 3.48
N THR A 196 -1.39 7.39 3.89
CA THR A 196 -1.40 8.67 4.63
C THR A 196 -0.58 8.56 5.92
N TRP A 197 -0.85 7.55 6.74
CA TRP A 197 -0.12 7.31 7.98
C TRP A 197 1.36 7.00 7.73
N THR A 198 1.66 6.22 6.68
CA THR A 198 3.04 5.90 6.29
C THR A 198 3.81 7.16 5.92
N LEU A 199 3.23 8.01 5.07
CA LEU A 199 3.88 9.24 4.63
C LEU A 199 4.02 10.26 5.77
N ALA A 200 3.04 10.35 6.66
CA ALA A 200 3.10 11.17 7.86
C ALA A 200 4.24 10.70 8.80
N ALA A 201 4.34 9.40 9.04
CA ALA A 201 5.43 8.84 9.85
C ALA A 201 6.81 9.06 9.20
N VAL A 202 6.91 8.90 7.87
CA VAL A 202 8.14 9.22 7.12
C VAL A 202 8.49 10.70 7.24
N ALA A 203 7.50 11.60 7.18
CA ALA A 203 7.73 13.04 7.37
C ALA A 203 8.35 13.34 8.74
N VAL A 204 7.83 12.70 9.81
CA VAL A 204 8.38 12.84 11.18
C VAL A 204 9.80 12.25 11.27
N VAL A 205 10.04 11.09 10.66
CA VAL A 205 11.40 10.49 10.61
C VAL A 205 12.37 11.41 9.89
N GLN A 206 12.00 11.95 8.72
CA GLN A 206 12.84 12.87 7.96
C GLN A 206 13.10 14.17 8.73
N TRP A 207 12.07 14.77 9.32
CA TRP A 207 12.23 15.95 10.18
C TRP A 207 13.20 15.68 11.35
N SER A 208 13.08 14.52 11.97
CA SER A 208 13.99 14.12 13.06
C SER A 208 15.44 13.94 12.57
N LEU A 209 15.64 13.43 11.34
CA LEU A 209 16.96 13.28 10.73
C LEU A 209 17.55 14.63 10.33
N GLU A 210 16.73 15.55 9.83
CA GLU A 210 17.15 16.93 9.51
C GLU A 210 17.58 17.70 10.77
N ARG A 211 16.86 17.52 11.89
CA ARG A 211 17.12 18.21 13.14
C ARG A 211 18.25 17.58 13.96
N TYR A 212 18.32 16.26 13.95
CA TYR A 212 19.29 15.47 14.71
C TYR A 212 19.94 14.43 13.79
N PRO A 213 20.95 14.86 13.02
CA PRO A 213 21.65 13.96 12.09
C PRO A 213 22.20 12.73 12.83
N ALA A 214 21.84 11.55 12.36
CA ALA A 214 22.39 10.29 12.84
C ALA A 214 23.37 9.74 11.79
N VAL A 215 24.43 9.08 12.26
CA VAL A 215 25.30 8.31 11.37
C VAL A 215 24.56 7.01 11.04
N GLU A 216 23.65 7.07 10.05
CA GLU A 216 23.11 5.84 9.48
C GLU A 216 24.10 5.27 8.46
N ARG A 217 24.28 3.94 8.50
CA ARG A 217 25.05 3.26 7.45
C ARG A 217 24.32 3.41 6.13
N ASP A 218 25.02 3.89 5.11
CA ASP A 218 24.49 3.92 3.75
C ASP A 218 24.16 2.48 3.32
N ASP A 219 22.88 2.22 3.07
CA ASP A 219 22.45 0.98 2.45
C ASP A 219 22.90 0.99 0.98
N PRO A 220 23.52 -0.08 0.48
CA PRO A 220 23.89 -0.17 -0.92
C PRO A 220 22.65 -0.02 -1.81
N GLU A 221 22.80 0.74 -2.89
CA GLU A 221 21.72 0.95 -3.86
C GLU A 221 21.26 -0.37 -4.50
N PRO A 222 19.98 -0.44 -4.94
CA PRO A 222 19.47 -1.62 -5.62
C PRO A 222 20.22 -1.86 -6.93
N GLY A 223 20.78 -3.06 -7.06
CA GLY A 223 21.39 -3.52 -8.31
C GLY A 223 20.37 -3.64 -9.46
N ARG A 224 20.85 -3.84 -10.68
CA ARG A 224 20.01 -3.95 -11.89
C ARG A 224 18.93 -5.03 -11.75
N THR A 225 19.26 -6.18 -11.17
CA THR A 225 18.32 -7.29 -10.93
C THR A 225 17.20 -6.88 -9.97
N ALA A 226 17.52 -6.25 -8.85
CA ALA A 226 16.53 -5.80 -7.89
C ALA A 226 15.60 -4.70 -8.46
N ARG A 227 16.15 -3.81 -9.32
CA ARG A 227 15.35 -2.80 -10.02
C ARG A 227 14.37 -3.39 -11.04
N ARG A 228 14.68 -4.58 -11.60
CA ARG A 228 13.83 -5.31 -12.56
C ARG A 228 12.84 -6.26 -11.88
N ALA A 229 13.00 -6.57 -10.61
CA ALA A 229 12.13 -7.50 -9.89
C ALA A 229 10.63 -7.14 -9.98
N PRO A 230 10.20 -5.86 -9.87
CA PRO A 230 8.79 -5.53 -10.06
C PRO A 230 8.25 -5.92 -11.44
N LEU A 231 9.05 -5.76 -12.50
CA LEU A 231 8.67 -6.17 -13.84
C LEU A 231 8.59 -7.70 -13.97
N ALA A 232 9.51 -8.42 -13.32
CA ALA A 232 9.50 -9.88 -13.28
C ALA A 232 8.27 -10.41 -12.53
N VAL A 233 7.92 -9.82 -11.39
CA VAL A 233 6.70 -10.18 -10.64
C VAL A 233 5.45 -9.89 -11.46
N ALA A 234 5.35 -8.69 -12.04
CA ALA A 234 4.22 -8.34 -12.89
C ALA A 234 4.11 -9.25 -14.12
N GLY A 235 5.25 -9.57 -14.76
CA GLY A 235 5.31 -10.51 -15.88
C GLY A 235 4.87 -11.91 -15.49
N ALA A 236 5.29 -12.42 -14.33
CA ALA A 236 4.89 -13.74 -13.84
C ALA A 236 3.38 -13.79 -13.52
N VAL A 237 2.82 -12.74 -12.89
CA VAL A 237 1.39 -12.64 -12.63
C VAL A 237 0.59 -12.58 -13.94
N LEU A 238 1.03 -11.76 -14.89
CA LEU A 238 0.38 -11.65 -16.20
C LEU A 238 0.46 -12.98 -16.97
N ALA A 239 1.62 -13.63 -16.98
CA ALA A 239 1.78 -14.94 -17.62
C ALA A 239 0.85 -15.99 -16.98
N GLY A 240 0.77 -16.03 -15.65
CA GLY A 240 -0.17 -16.92 -14.95
C GLY A 240 -1.63 -16.64 -15.29
N ALA A 241 -2.02 -15.37 -15.36
CA ALA A 241 -3.37 -14.95 -15.76
C ALA A 241 -3.67 -15.34 -17.21
N LEU A 242 -2.71 -15.16 -18.14
CA LEU A 242 -2.86 -15.56 -19.55
C LEU A 242 -2.97 -17.08 -19.69
N VAL A 243 -2.16 -17.85 -18.94
CA VAL A 243 -2.27 -19.32 -18.92
C VAL A 243 -3.64 -19.74 -18.40
N ALA A 244 -4.11 -19.17 -17.29
CA ALA A 244 -5.43 -19.45 -16.75
C ALA A 244 -6.55 -19.08 -17.75
N ALA A 245 -6.44 -17.94 -18.42
CA ALA A 245 -7.39 -17.50 -19.44
C ALA A 245 -7.36 -18.41 -20.68
N SER A 246 -6.21 -18.98 -21.05
CA SER A 246 -6.07 -19.88 -22.20
C SER A 246 -6.76 -21.25 -22.02
N ILE A 247 -7.08 -21.63 -20.77
CA ILE A 247 -7.80 -22.88 -20.46
C ILE A 247 -9.27 -22.77 -20.90
N ALA A 248 -9.87 -21.58 -20.79
CA ALA A 248 -11.28 -21.36 -21.16
C ALA A 248 -11.47 -19.93 -21.76
N PRO A 249 -10.86 -19.64 -22.93
CA PRO A 249 -10.79 -18.27 -23.44
C PRO A 249 -12.17 -17.66 -23.73
N ALA A 250 -13.11 -18.44 -24.26
CA ALA A 250 -14.47 -17.96 -24.50
C ALA A 250 -15.17 -17.55 -23.19
N ARG A 251 -15.06 -18.37 -22.12
CA ARG A 251 -15.66 -18.05 -20.84
C ARG A 251 -15.07 -16.79 -20.20
N VAL A 252 -13.76 -16.57 -20.33
CA VAL A 252 -13.09 -15.37 -19.81
C VAL A 252 -13.52 -14.15 -20.60
N ALA A 253 -13.60 -14.26 -21.94
CA ALA A 253 -14.07 -13.18 -22.79
C ALA A 253 -15.54 -12.81 -22.51
N ASP A 254 -16.42 -13.81 -22.47
CA ASP A 254 -17.85 -13.64 -22.16
C ASP A 254 -18.03 -13.00 -20.79
N TYR A 255 -17.25 -13.43 -19.80
CA TYR A 255 -17.29 -12.86 -18.45
C TYR A 255 -16.84 -11.40 -18.43
N ALA A 256 -15.75 -11.08 -19.10
CA ALA A 256 -15.24 -9.71 -19.19
C ALA A 256 -16.22 -8.77 -19.91
N VAL A 257 -16.90 -9.26 -20.95
CA VAL A 257 -17.94 -8.51 -21.68
C VAL A 257 -19.18 -8.33 -20.81
N ALA A 258 -19.56 -9.34 -20.06
CA ALA A 258 -20.73 -9.28 -19.15
C ALA A 258 -20.49 -8.37 -17.92
N HIS A 259 -19.23 -8.21 -17.47
CA HIS A 259 -18.86 -7.46 -16.27
C HIS A 259 -17.78 -6.40 -16.54
N PRO A 260 -18.00 -5.40 -17.41
CA PRO A 260 -16.97 -4.43 -17.78
C PRO A 260 -16.51 -3.57 -16.61
N THR A 261 -17.41 -3.23 -15.67
CA THR A 261 -17.08 -2.48 -14.44
C THR A 261 -16.16 -3.25 -13.54
N PHE A 262 -16.31 -4.58 -13.44
CA PHE A 262 -15.38 -5.46 -12.73
C PHE A 262 -13.97 -5.40 -13.32
N VAL A 263 -13.83 -5.51 -14.64
CA VAL A 263 -12.51 -5.49 -15.30
C VAL A 263 -11.80 -4.16 -15.00
N VAL A 264 -12.52 -3.04 -15.13
CA VAL A 264 -11.97 -1.71 -14.85
C VAL A 264 -11.66 -1.56 -13.36
N GLY A 265 -12.56 -1.94 -12.47
CA GLY A 265 -12.39 -1.81 -11.02
C GLY A 265 -11.27 -2.69 -10.47
N ALA A 266 -11.20 -3.94 -10.90
CA ALA A 266 -10.11 -4.83 -10.53
C ALA A 266 -8.76 -4.28 -11.02
N GLY A 267 -8.68 -3.87 -12.28
CA GLY A 267 -7.49 -3.22 -12.82
C GLY A 267 -7.08 -1.96 -12.06
N ALA A 268 -8.04 -1.11 -11.70
CA ALA A 268 -7.79 0.10 -10.94
C ALA A 268 -7.26 -0.17 -9.53
N ILE A 269 -7.82 -1.14 -8.81
CA ILE A 269 -7.35 -1.57 -7.47
C ILE A 269 -5.93 -2.12 -7.56
N ALA A 270 -5.66 -3.01 -8.54
CA ALA A 270 -4.33 -3.57 -8.74
C ALA A 270 -3.30 -2.50 -9.10
N LEU A 271 -3.65 -1.59 -10.00
CA LEU A 271 -2.78 -0.48 -10.40
C LEU A 271 -2.50 0.45 -9.22
N LEU A 272 -3.52 0.80 -8.42
CA LEU A 272 -3.38 1.64 -7.24
C LEU A 272 -2.42 0.99 -6.23
N ALA A 273 -2.59 -0.29 -5.90
CA ALA A 273 -1.71 -1.01 -4.99
C ALA A 273 -0.26 -1.02 -5.50
N ALA A 274 -0.06 -1.29 -6.79
CA ALA A 274 1.26 -1.30 -7.42
C ALA A 274 1.91 0.10 -7.41
N VAL A 275 1.16 1.14 -7.77
CA VAL A 275 1.63 2.54 -7.76
C VAL A 275 2.01 2.97 -6.34
N ILE A 276 1.19 2.65 -5.34
CA ILE A 276 1.49 2.95 -3.93
C ILE A 276 2.77 2.25 -3.50
N ALA A 277 2.85 0.93 -3.63
CA ALA A 277 3.98 0.16 -3.11
C ALA A 277 5.30 0.50 -3.84
N LEU A 278 5.28 0.52 -5.17
CA LEU A 278 6.47 0.80 -5.98
C LEU A 278 6.85 2.28 -5.96
N GLY A 279 5.86 3.18 -5.96
CA GLY A 279 6.07 4.62 -5.84
C GLY A 279 6.72 4.96 -4.51
N PHE A 280 6.23 4.37 -3.41
CA PHE A 280 6.82 4.52 -2.09
C PHE A 280 8.26 3.99 -2.05
N ALA A 281 8.51 2.78 -2.57
CA ALA A 281 9.87 2.20 -2.61
C ALA A 281 10.87 3.05 -3.40
N ARG A 282 10.43 3.67 -4.51
CA ARG A 282 11.27 4.56 -5.31
C ARG A 282 11.48 5.93 -4.67
N GLY A 283 10.44 6.48 -4.03
CA GLY A 283 10.49 7.79 -3.38
C GLY A 283 11.27 7.80 -2.06
N LEU A 284 11.35 6.63 -1.39
CA LEU A 284 11.93 6.51 -0.06
C LEU A 284 13.46 6.58 -0.10
N SER A 285 14.02 7.66 0.46
CA SER A 285 15.45 7.80 0.73
C SER A 285 15.63 8.29 2.16
N LEU A 286 16.07 7.41 3.04
CA LEU A 286 16.34 7.71 4.46
C LEU A 286 17.82 7.99 4.73
N SER A 287 18.59 8.38 3.72
CA SER A 287 20.00 8.74 3.89
C SER A 287 20.12 10.14 4.45
N GLY A 288 20.67 10.28 5.64
CA GLY A 288 21.13 11.57 6.13
C GLY A 288 22.20 12.10 5.18
N SER A 289 21.95 13.25 4.56
CA SER A 289 22.99 13.93 3.78
C SER A 289 24.13 14.30 4.73
N ARG A 290 25.29 13.62 4.62
CA ARG A 290 26.52 14.18 5.14
C ARG A 290 26.72 15.53 4.47
N PRO A 291 26.90 16.63 5.21
CA PRO A 291 27.47 17.82 4.62
C PRO A 291 28.80 17.40 4.01
N ALA A 292 29.01 17.73 2.74
CA ALA A 292 30.31 17.53 2.10
C ALA A 292 31.38 18.06 3.05
N PRO A 293 32.47 17.30 3.33
CA PRO A 293 33.55 17.83 4.16
C PRO A 293 33.99 19.15 3.53
N THR A 294 33.82 20.22 4.26
CA THR A 294 34.31 21.54 3.91
C THR A 294 35.79 21.35 3.64
N ALA A 295 36.18 21.50 2.38
CA ALA A 295 37.57 21.42 1.99
C ALA A 295 38.32 22.45 2.86
N VAL A 296 39.02 21.95 3.87
CA VAL A 296 39.94 22.76 4.67
C VAL A 296 40.97 23.26 3.67
N ARG A 297 40.78 24.49 3.24
CA ARG A 297 41.75 25.22 2.40
C ARG A 297 43.04 25.30 3.21
N ARG A 298 43.98 24.37 2.95
CA ARG A 298 45.32 24.47 3.51
C ARG A 298 45.89 25.80 3.03
N VAL A 299 45.86 26.77 3.91
CA VAL A 299 46.63 28.01 3.73
C VAL A 299 48.10 27.59 3.76
N ARG A 300 48.73 27.56 2.60
CA ARG A 300 50.20 27.47 2.52
C ARG A 300 50.69 28.83 3.01
N LEU A 301 51.29 28.86 4.19
CA LEU A 301 52.09 29.99 4.64
C LEU A 301 53.33 30.07 3.71
N PRO A 302 53.62 31.24 3.16
CA PRO A 302 54.88 31.43 2.43
C PRO A 302 56.02 31.37 3.43
N LEU A 303 56.95 30.42 3.22
CA LEU A 303 58.24 30.41 3.90
C LEU A 303 59.05 31.58 3.28
N GLY A 304 59.32 32.60 4.11
CA GLY A 304 60.28 33.65 3.83
C GLY A 304 61.73 33.17 4.09
#